data_9aa54befd468a327418ac43c488e316d
#
_entry.id   9aa54befd468a327418ac43c488e316d
#
_cell.length_a   1.000
_cell.length_b   1.000
_cell.length_c   1.000
_cell.angle_alpha   90.00
_cell.angle_beta   90.00
_cell.angle_gamma   90.00
#
_symmetry.space_group_name_H-M   'P 1'
#
loop_
_entity.id
_entity.type
_entity.pdbx_description
1 polymer ?
#
loop_
_entity_poly.entity_id
_entity_poly.type
_entity_poly.pdbx_seq_one_letter_code
_entity_poly.pdbx_strand_id
1 'polypeptide(L)'
;MKAWSNIMIFMLFLLSLGEVKAQVITEDVSAMEKPVTLAPMCIYEGDTIPYFTLPTVHIFKPLYFKNNRERQKYTKLVRDVKKVLPISKEVRKAVIETYEVLQTLPTEKARQAHIKAVEKSIKKQYTPIMKKLTFSQGKLLIKLVDRQTNSTGYELVQAFMGSFKAGFYQAFAALFGASLKKEYDAEGDDAMTERVIILVENGQI
;
A
#
# COMPACT_ATOMS: atom_id res chain seq x y z
N MET A 1 -70.51 22.03 -38.51
CA MET A 1 -70.68 21.46 -37.17
C MET A 1 -70.13 20.02 -37.02
N LYS A 2 -70.02 19.24 -38.12
CA LYS A 2 -69.50 17.83 -38.02
C LYS A 2 -67.98 17.68 -37.84
N ALA A 3 -67.16 18.67 -38.22
CA ALA A 3 -65.67 18.57 -38.09
C ALA A 3 -65.21 18.76 -36.68
N TRP A 4 -65.81 19.54 -35.86
CA TRP A 4 -65.47 19.81 -34.49
C TRP A 4 -65.80 18.65 -33.56
N SER A 5 -66.81 17.89 -33.86
CA SER A 5 -67.20 16.70 -33.11
C SER A 5 -66.13 15.60 -33.23
N ASN A 6 -65.57 15.42 -34.43
CA ASN A 6 -64.51 14.40 -34.66
C ASN A 6 -63.20 14.76 -34.02
N ILE A 7 -62.84 16.05 -33.91
CA ILE A 7 -61.62 16.50 -33.22
C ILE A 7 -61.80 16.30 -31.71
N MET A 8 -62.98 16.54 -31.18
CA MET A 8 -63.20 16.33 -29.72
C MET A 8 -63.18 14.84 -29.36
N ILE A 9 -63.70 13.95 -30.22
CA ILE A 9 -63.66 12.50 -30.02
C ILE A 9 -62.22 11.99 -30.12
N PHE A 10 -61.41 12.52 -31.06
CA PHE A 10 -59.95 12.17 -31.17
C PHE A 10 -59.13 12.66 -30.01
N MET A 11 -59.44 13.83 -29.44
CA MET A 11 -58.76 14.37 -28.25
C MET A 11 -59.19 13.60 -26.99
N LEU A 12 -60.41 13.11 -26.88
CA LEU A 12 -60.81 12.22 -25.79
C LEU A 12 -60.18 10.82 -25.89
N PHE A 13 -59.93 10.33 -27.11
CA PHE A 13 -59.24 9.07 -27.32
C PHE A 13 -57.72 9.14 -26.98
N LEU A 14 -57.11 10.31 -27.22
CA LEU A 14 -55.72 10.58 -26.79
C LEU A 14 -55.56 10.69 -25.28
N LEU A 15 -56.59 11.12 -24.56
CA LEU A 15 -56.60 11.19 -23.09
C LEU A 15 -56.86 9.83 -22.44
N SER A 16 -57.37 8.84 -23.18
CA SER A 16 -57.58 7.47 -22.71
C SER A 16 -56.39 6.52 -22.97
N LEU A 17 -55.34 6.99 -23.63
CA LEU A 17 -54.05 6.30 -23.67
C LEU A 17 -53.43 6.45 -22.28
N GLY A 18 -53.95 5.59 -21.44
CA GLY A 18 -53.65 5.51 -20.03
C GLY A 18 -52.16 5.54 -19.76
N GLU A 19 -51.87 6.11 -18.65
CA GLU A 19 -50.58 6.00 -17.95
C GLU A 19 -50.04 4.57 -18.10
N VAL A 20 -49.16 4.36 -19.06
CA VAL A 20 -48.25 3.23 -19.00
C VAL A 20 -47.38 3.50 -17.81
N LYS A 21 -47.84 3.08 -16.64
CA LYS A 21 -46.93 2.88 -15.50
C LYS A 21 -45.92 1.84 -15.98
N ALA A 22 -44.77 2.31 -16.44
CA ALA A 22 -43.59 1.49 -16.47
C ALA A 22 -43.42 0.98 -15.03
N GLN A 23 -43.89 -0.25 -14.78
CA GLN A 23 -43.36 -1.01 -13.65
C GLN A 23 -41.87 -1.14 -13.93
N VAL A 24 -41.12 -0.18 -13.40
CA VAL A 24 -39.73 -0.43 -13.09
C VAL A 24 -39.80 -1.62 -12.15
N ILE A 25 -39.53 -2.81 -12.68
CA ILE A 25 -39.13 -3.95 -11.88
C ILE A 25 -37.84 -3.48 -11.28
N THR A 26 -37.91 -2.82 -10.14
CA THR A 26 -36.82 -2.80 -9.18
C THR A 26 -36.75 -4.25 -8.72
N GLU A 27 -36.11 -5.10 -9.53
CA GLU A 27 -35.47 -6.27 -9.00
C GLU A 27 -34.67 -5.72 -7.84
N ASP A 28 -34.99 -6.22 -6.69
CA ASP A 28 -34.39 -5.88 -5.43
C ASP A 28 -32.90 -6.24 -5.54
N VAL A 29 -32.08 -5.30 -6.07
CA VAL A 29 -30.61 -5.41 -6.17
C VAL A 29 -30.02 -5.46 -4.77
N SER A 30 -30.86 -5.41 -3.74
CA SER A 30 -30.53 -5.67 -2.35
C SER A 30 -30.48 -7.16 -1.98
N ALA A 31 -30.78 -8.09 -2.89
CA ALA A 31 -30.21 -9.41 -2.79
C ALA A 31 -28.71 -9.24 -3.07
N MET A 32 -28.02 -8.65 -2.12
CA MET A 32 -26.58 -8.58 -2.06
C MET A 32 -26.04 -9.94 -2.49
N GLU A 33 -25.50 -10.01 -3.70
CA GLU A 33 -24.58 -11.07 -4.03
C GLU A 33 -23.53 -11.06 -2.93
N LYS A 34 -23.65 -12.01 -2.03
CA LYS A 34 -22.61 -12.22 -1.01
C LYS A 34 -21.31 -12.29 -1.79
N PRO A 35 -20.31 -11.49 -1.47
CA PRO A 35 -19.08 -11.48 -2.24
C PRO A 35 -18.61 -12.92 -2.38
N VAL A 36 -18.58 -13.43 -3.60
CA VAL A 36 -18.12 -14.80 -3.88
C VAL A 36 -16.63 -14.80 -3.55
N THR A 37 -16.31 -15.37 -2.40
CA THR A 37 -14.92 -15.55 -2.00
C THR A 37 -14.38 -16.78 -2.75
N LEU A 38 -13.58 -16.54 -3.77
CA LEU A 38 -12.86 -17.61 -4.46
C LEU A 38 -11.78 -18.15 -3.52
N ALA A 39 -11.90 -19.41 -3.13
CA ALA A 39 -10.88 -20.10 -2.36
C ALA A 39 -10.08 -21.02 -3.29
N PRO A 40 -8.76 -21.09 -3.16
CA PRO A 40 -7.97 -22.12 -3.82
C PRO A 40 -8.42 -23.52 -3.33
N MET A 41 -8.34 -24.50 -4.22
CA MET A 41 -8.73 -25.89 -3.92
C MET A 41 -7.48 -26.75 -3.82
N CYS A 42 -7.51 -27.74 -2.93
CA CYS A 42 -6.47 -28.79 -2.87
C CYS A 42 -7.13 -30.17 -2.79
N ILE A 43 -6.38 -31.20 -3.15
CA ILE A 43 -6.80 -32.60 -2.98
C ILE A 43 -6.29 -33.08 -1.64
N TYR A 44 -7.21 -33.48 -0.76
CA TYR A 44 -6.90 -34.06 0.54
C TYR A 44 -7.65 -35.39 0.70
N GLU A 45 -6.93 -36.46 0.96
CA GLU A 45 -7.47 -37.84 1.09
C GLU A 45 -8.35 -38.30 -0.09
N GLY A 46 -8.12 -37.77 -1.29
CA GLY A 46 -8.87 -38.07 -2.51
C GLY A 46 -10.03 -37.11 -2.80
N ASP A 47 -10.40 -36.26 -1.89
CA ASP A 47 -11.45 -35.26 -2.06
C ASP A 47 -10.89 -33.89 -2.38
N THR A 48 -11.62 -33.11 -3.19
CA THR A 48 -11.27 -31.74 -3.51
C THR A 48 -11.92 -30.79 -2.51
N ILE A 49 -11.11 -30.19 -1.66
CA ILE A 49 -11.56 -29.29 -0.61
C ILE A 49 -10.99 -27.88 -0.76
N PRO A 50 -11.72 -26.82 -0.34
CA PRO A 50 -11.15 -25.49 -0.28
C PRO A 50 -10.10 -25.39 0.82
N TYR A 51 -8.99 -24.69 0.58
CA TYR A 51 -7.98 -24.42 1.59
C TYR A 51 -7.71 -22.94 1.73
N PHE A 52 -7.29 -22.52 2.91
CA PHE A 52 -6.92 -21.14 3.21
C PHE A 52 -5.58 -21.11 3.93
N THR A 53 -4.68 -20.26 3.45
CA THR A 53 -3.46 -19.97 4.19
C THR A 53 -3.77 -18.82 5.16
N LEU A 54 -3.74 -19.13 6.44
CA LEU A 54 -3.94 -18.13 7.47
C LEU A 54 -2.69 -17.24 7.60
N PRO A 55 -2.85 -15.95 7.87
CA PRO A 55 -1.73 -15.06 8.12
C PRO A 55 -0.99 -15.49 9.40
N THR A 56 0.32 -15.26 9.43
CA THR A 56 1.13 -15.55 10.61
C THR A 56 0.67 -14.69 11.79
N VAL A 57 0.38 -15.34 12.91
CA VAL A 57 0.03 -14.68 14.17
C VAL A 57 1.28 -14.45 14.98
N HIS A 58 1.62 -13.18 15.24
CA HIS A 58 2.76 -12.82 16.07
C HIS A 58 2.32 -12.57 17.51
N ILE A 59 2.85 -13.38 18.44
CA ILE A 59 2.58 -13.25 19.86
C ILE A 59 3.82 -12.67 20.54
N PHE A 60 3.65 -11.51 21.18
CA PHE A 60 4.71 -10.86 21.92
C PHE A 60 4.47 -10.92 23.43
N LYS A 61 5.56 -11.00 24.20
CA LYS A 61 5.49 -10.84 25.64
C LYS A 61 4.89 -9.49 26.01
N PRO A 62 4.10 -9.37 27.09
CA PRO A 62 3.58 -8.08 27.56
C PRO A 62 4.72 -7.07 27.76
N LEU A 63 4.46 -5.80 27.43
CA LEU A 63 5.42 -4.72 27.65
C LEU A 63 5.20 -4.11 29.03
N TYR A 64 6.28 -4.06 29.80
CA TYR A 64 6.33 -3.40 31.08
C TYR A 64 7.28 -2.19 30.97
N PHE A 65 6.79 -1.01 31.29
CA PHE A 65 7.57 0.23 31.28
C PHE A 65 8.02 0.56 32.70
N LYS A 66 9.33 0.74 32.89
CA LYS A 66 9.91 1.10 34.21
C LYS A 66 9.45 2.48 34.69
N ASN A 67 9.16 3.37 33.76
CA ASN A 67 8.77 4.75 34.05
C ASN A 67 7.94 5.36 32.92
N ASN A 68 7.35 6.51 33.20
CA ASN A 68 6.48 7.22 32.24
C ASN A 68 7.25 7.70 31.00
N ARG A 69 8.56 7.96 31.12
CA ARG A 69 9.41 8.38 30.00
C ARG A 69 9.58 7.26 28.98
N GLU A 70 9.75 6.01 29.40
CA GLU A 70 9.81 4.85 28.50
C GLU A 70 8.47 4.65 27.76
N ARG A 71 7.36 4.76 28.49
CA ARG A 71 6.01 4.69 27.91
C ARG A 71 5.82 5.76 26.84
N GLN A 72 6.23 7.01 27.11
CA GLN A 72 6.15 8.09 26.14
C GLN A 72 7.00 7.84 24.89
N LYS A 73 8.23 7.31 25.07
CA LYS A 73 9.11 6.92 23.95
C LYS A 73 8.43 5.87 23.07
N TYR A 74 7.85 4.85 23.69
CA TYR A 74 7.13 3.80 22.95
C TYR A 74 5.91 4.37 22.20
N THR A 75 5.08 5.17 22.84
CA THR A 75 3.92 5.82 22.20
C THR A 75 4.35 6.70 21.01
N LYS A 76 5.47 7.43 21.17
CA LYS A 76 6.06 8.21 20.07
C LYS A 76 6.52 7.31 18.92
N LEU A 77 7.18 6.20 19.24
CA LEU A 77 7.63 5.21 18.25
C LEU A 77 6.44 4.65 17.44
N VAL A 78 5.37 4.23 18.11
CA VAL A 78 4.14 3.73 17.47
C VAL A 78 3.59 4.76 16.49
N ARG A 79 3.46 6.01 16.91
CA ARG A 79 2.97 7.10 16.06
C ARG A 79 3.90 7.37 14.87
N ASP A 80 5.21 7.36 15.10
CA ASP A 80 6.20 7.62 14.06
C ASP A 80 6.24 6.45 13.05
N VAL A 81 6.13 5.19 13.50
CA VAL A 81 6.01 4.00 12.63
C VAL A 81 4.74 4.09 11.79
N LYS A 82 3.57 4.32 12.39
CA LYS A 82 2.31 4.46 11.65
C LYS A 82 2.38 5.53 10.54
N LYS A 83 3.11 6.61 10.77
CA LYS A 83 3.30 7.69 9.80
C LYS A 83 4.27 7.32 8.68
N VAL A 84 5.37 6.63 9.00
CA VAL A 84 6.51 6.45 8.09
C VAL A 84 6.43 5.12 7.33
N LEU A 85 5.84 4.08 7.91
CA LEU A 85 5.72 2.75 7.32
C LEU A 85 5.03 2.74 5.95
N PRO A 86 3.92 3.46 5.71
CA PRO A 86 3.33 3.54 4.38
C PRO A 86 4.31 4.09 3.33
N ILE A 87 5.08 5.13 3.70
CA ILE A 87 6.06 5.76 2.81
C ILE A 87 7.16 4.75 2.43
N SER A 88 7.65 3.95 3.38
CA SER A 88 8.67 2.93 3.10
C SER A 88 8.14 1.82 2.18
N LYS A 89 6.88 1.43 2.33
CA LYS A 89 6.22 0.45 1.45
C LYS A 89 6.08 0.97 0.01
N GLU A 90 5.74 2.24 -0.16
CA GLU A 90 5.70 2.89 -1.49
C GLU A 90 7.08 2.92 -2.15
N VAL A 91 8.12 3.25 -1.37
CA VAL A 91 9.50 3.19 -1.87
C VAL A 91 9.87 1.77 -2.32
N ARG A 92 9.53 0.74 -1.52
CA ARG A 92 9.74 -0.67 -1.89
C ARG A 92 9.04 -1.01 -3.21
N LYS A 93 7.78 -0.63 -3.35
CA LYS A 93 6.99 -0.87 -4.56
C LYS A 93 7.68 -0.26 -5.79
N ALA A 94 8.08 1.01 -5.71
CA ALA A 94 8.80 1.68 -6.80
C ALA A 94 10.11 0.97 -7.17
N VAL A 95 10.80 0.39 -6.20
CA VAL A 95 12.02 -0.40 -6.42
C VAL A 95 11.73 -1.70 -7.16
N ILE A 96 10.69 -2.44 -6.76
CA ILE A 96 10.29 -3.69 -7.41
C ILE A 96 9.87 -3.41 -8.86
N GLU A 97 9.02 -2.44 -9.10
CA GLU A 97 8.58 -2.04 -10.43
C GLU A 97 9.77 -1.62 -11.32
N THR A 98 10.73 -0.90 -10.74
CA THR A 98 11.96 -0.52 -11.46
C THR A 98 12.76 -1.76 -11.86
N TYR A 99 12.90 -2.73 -10.95
CA TYR A 99 13.62 -3.97 -11.23
C TYR A 99 12.95 -4.78 -12.34
N GLU A 100 11.63 -4.92 -12.32
CA GLU A 100 10.87 -5.59 -13.37
C GLU A 100 11.12 -4.96 -14.75
N VAL A 101 11.11 -3.63 -14.83
CA VAL A 101 11.43 -2.91 -16.08
C VAL A 101 12.87 -3.16 -16.50
N LEU A 102 13.84 -3.17 -15.56
CA LEU A 102 15.24 -3.43 -15.88
C LEU A 102 15.46 -4.82 -16.52
N GLN A 103 14.67 -5.82 -16.15
CA GLN A 103 14.72 -7.16 -16.76
C GLN A 103 14.32 -7.16 -18.24
N THR A 104 13.47 -6.23 -18.65
CA THR A 104 13.02 -6.12 -20.05
C THR A 104 13.98 -5.34 -20.95
N LEU A 105 14.92 -4.59 -20.36
CA LEU A 105 15.84 -3.74 -21.11
C LEU A 105 17.04 -4.53 -21.66
N PRO A 106 17.27 -4.51 -22.99
CA PRO A 106 18.25 -5.39 -23.64
C PRO A 106 19.70 -4.95 -23.44
N THR A 107 19.95 -3.66 -23.16
CA THR A 107 21.33 -3.14 -23.10
C THR A 107 21.63 -2.51 -21.75
N GLU A 108 22.89 -2.65 -21.31
CA GLU A 108 23.37 -2.03 -20.07
C GLU A 108 23.23 -0.50 -20.08
N LYS A 109 23.45 0.14 -21.24
CA LYS A 109 23.25 1.58 -21.40
C LYS A 109 21.81 1.98 -21.14
N ALA A 110 20.83 1.21 -21.63
CA ALA A 110 19.40 1.45 -21.40
C ALA A 110 19.05 1.26 -19.92
N ARG A 111 19.58 0.24 -19.27
CA ARG A 111 19.41 -0.01 -17.82
C ARG A 111 19.93 1.14 -16.99
N GLN A 112 21.15 1.59 -17.24
CA GLN A 112 21.75 2.74 -16.52
C GLN A 112 20.97 4.04 -16.73
N ALA A 113 20.48 4.29 -17.95
CA ALA A 113 19.63 5.46 -18.25
C ALA A 113 18.31 5.37 -17.47
N HIS A 114 17.68 4.20 -17.40
CA HIS A 114 16.46 3.97 -16.65
C HIS A 114 16.69 4.17 -15.15
N ILE A 115 17.73 3.61 -14.57
CA ILE A 115 18.11 3.80 -13.16
C ILE A 115 18.21 5.30 -12.82
N LYS A 116 18.95 6.07 -13.63
CA LYS A 116 19.10 7.52 -13.41
C LYS A 116 17.76 8.28 -13.51
N ALA A 117 16.89 7.88 -14.43
CA ALA A 117 15.56 8.47 -14.55
C ALA A 117 14.70 8.20 -13.34
N VAL A 118 14.71 6.95 -12.83
CA VAL A 118 13.99 6.55 -11.63
C VAL A 118 14.53 7.25 -10.38
N GLU A 119 15.85 7.32 -10.20
CA GLU A 119 16.47 8.06 -9.08
C GLU A 119 16.00 9.53 -9.06
N LYS A 120 15.99 10.18 -10.24
CA LYS A 120 15.51 11.56 -10.38
C LYS A 120 14.03 11.69 -10.03
N SER A 121 13.22 10.76 -10.51
CA SER A 121 11.77 10.72 -10.24
C SER A 121 11.48 10.56 -8.74
N ILE A 122 12.12 9.58 -8.11
CA ILE A 122 11.97 9.32 -6.68
C ILE A 122 12.43 10.53 -5.86
N LYS A 123 13.57 11.11 -6.17
CA LYS A 123 14.04 12.33 -5.51
C LYS A 123 13.00 13.44 -5.60
N LYS A 124 12.44 13.67 -6.80
CA LYS A 124 11.40 14.68 -7.02
C LYS A 124 10.13 14.40 -6.22
N GLN A 125 9.67 13.14 -6.19
CA GLN A 125 8.44 12.73 -5.55
C GLN A 125 8.56 12.75 -4.01
N TYR A 126 9.65 12.20 -3.46
CA TYR A 126 9.77 12.01 -2.02
C TYR A 126 10.41 13.19 -1.28
N THR A 127 11.16 14.08 -1.95
CA THR A 127 11.73 15.27 -1.28
C THR A 127 10.67 16.13 -0.58
N PRO A 128 9.50 16.46 -1.17
CA PRO A 128 8.47 17.22 -0.46
C PRO A 128 7.90 16.49 0.75
N ILE A 129 7.79 15.16 0.68
CA ILE A 129 7.32 14.31 1.78
C ILE A 129 8.35 14.30 2.90
N MET A 130 9.63 14.11 2.58
CA MET A 130 10.73 14.09 3.53
C MET A 130 10.87 15.41 4.28
N LYS A 131 10.67 16.55 3.62
CA LYS A 131 10.69 17.88 4.26
C LYS A 131 9.62 18.05 5.33
N LYS A 132 8.54 17.27 5.32
CA LYS A 132 7.47 17.28 6.33
C LYS A 132 7.73 16.32 7.49
N LEU A 133 8.82 15.58 7.47
CA LEU A 133 9.21 14.66 8.52
C LEU A 133 10.11 15.36 9.53
N THR A 134 9.96 14.98 10.80
CA THR A 134 10.95 15.34 11.81
C THR A 134 12.25 14.54 11.58
N PHE A 135 13.36 14.99 12.15
CA PHE A 135 14.63 14.29 12.07
C PHE A 135 14.54 12.82 12.52
N SER A 136 13.84 12.53 13.63
CA SER A 136 13.63 11.14 14.08
C SER A 136 12.79 10.31 13.14
N GLN A 137 11.76 10.89 12.51
CA GLN A 137 10.94 10.23 11.50
C GLN A 137 11.73 9.97 10.21
N GLY A 138 12.58 10.91 9.80
CA GLY A 138 13.47 10.70 8.66
C GLY A 138 14.47 9.57 8.89
N LYS A 139 15.11 9.52 10.07
CA LYS A 139 15.97 8.38 10.46
C LYS A 139 15.21 7.05 10.42
N LEU A 140 14.00 7.03 10.96
CA LEU A 140 13.15 5.85 10.94
C LEU A 140 12.80 5.44 9.50
N LEU A 141 12.45 6.40 8.62
CA LEU A 141 12.16 6.11 7.21
C LEU A 141 13.30 5.37 6.53
N ILE A 142 14.54 5.81 6.72
CA ILE A 142 15.71 5.16 6.12
C ILE A 142 15.86 3.73 6.65
N LYS A 143 15.73 3.54 7.95
CA LYS A 143 15.77 2.20 8.56
C LYS A 143 14.66 1.29 8.01
N LEU A 144 13.45 1.82 7.82
CA LEU A 144 12.35 1.06 7.25
C LEU A 144 12.55 0.76 5.76
N VAL A 145 13.13 1.68 4.99
CA VAL A 145 13.52 1.41 3.60
C VAL A 145 14.57 0.30 3.55
N ASP A 146 15.58 0.34 4.41
CA ASP A 146 16.59 -0.71 4.52
C ASP A 146 15.96 -2.08 4.86
N ARG A 147 15.13 -2.14 5.89
CA ARG A 147 14.33 -3.32 6.24
C ARG A 147 13.54 -3.88 5.06
N GLN A 148 12.81 -3.02 4.36
CA GLN A 148 11.94 -3.41 3.25
C GLN A 148 12.73 -3.95 2.05
N THR A 149 13.96 -3.51 1.86
CA THR A 149 14.81 -3.89 0.73
C THR A 149 15.67 -5.10 1.01
N ASN A 150 16.13 -5.29 2.25
CA ASN A 150 16.87 -6.48 2.66
C ASN A 150 15.96 -7.73 2.72
N SER A 151 14.65 -7.56 2.94
CA SER A 151 13.68 -8.65 2.98
C SER A 151 13.28 -9.19 1.60
N THR A 152 13.72 -8.56 0.50
CA THR A 152 13.30 -8.95 -0.85
C THR A 152 14.06 -10.12 -1.47
N GLY A 153 15.10 -10.67 -0.82
CA GLY A 153 15.75 -11.94 -1.23
C GLY A 153 16.41 -11.97 -2.61
N TYR A 154 16.47 -10.87 -3.35
CA TYR A 154 17.03 -10.78 -4.68
C TYR A 154 18.41 -10.12 -4.65
N GLU A 155 19.49 -10.89 -4.84
CA GLU A 155 20.87 -10.37 -4.90
C GLU A 155 21.04 -9.24 -5.93
N LEU A 156 20.34 -9.32 -7.06
CA LEU A 156 20.34 -8.28 -8.09
C LEU A 156 19.65 -6.98 -7.64
N VAL A 157 18.60 -7.10 -6.83
CA VAL A 157 17.94 -5.93 -6.21
C VAL A 157 18.90 -5.25 -5.24
N GLN A 158 19.74 -6.00 -4.53
CA GLN A 158 20.77 -5.43 -3.65
C GLN A 158 21.84 -4.63 -4.42
N ALA A 159 22.30 -5.14 -5.56
CA ALA A 159 23.28 -4.43 -6.40
C ALA A 159 22.67 -3.13 -6.98
N PHE A 160 21.43 -3.17 -7.47
CA PHE A 160 20.69 -1.99 -7.89
C PHE A 160 20.38 -1.05 -6.74
N MET A 161 19.97 -1.59 -5.59
CA MET A 161 19.68 -0.83 -4.38
C MET A 161 20.90 -0.10 -3.82
N GLY A 162 22.12 -0.56 -4.10
CA GLY A 162 23.34 0.15 -3.71
C GLY A 162 23.38 1.58 -4.25
N SER A 163 23.11 1.76 -5.55
CA SER A 163 23.04 3.06 -6.21
C SER A 163 21.86 3.88 -5.72
N PHE A 164 20.68 3.25 -5.60
CA PHE A 164 19.45 3.86 -5.12
C PHE A 164 19.56 4.31 -3.66
N LYS A 165 20.07 3.44 -2.77
CA LYS A 165 20.33 3.78 -1.37
C LYS A 165 21.28 4.98 -1.28
N ALA A 166 22.35 5.01 -2.07
CA ALA A 166 23.30 6.12 -2.08
C ALA A 166 22.62 7.45 -2.45
N GLY A 167 21.81 7.49 -3.49
CA GLY A 167 21.06 8.68 -3.89
C GLY A 167 20.02 9.13 -2.84
N PHE A 168 19.32 8.20 -2.26
CA PHE A 168 18.35 8.45 -1.19
C PHE A 168 19.03 8.95 0.09
N TYR A 169 20.15 8.32 0.50
CA TYR A 169 20.94 8.75 1.63
C TYR A 169 21.61 10.11 1.43
N GLN A 170 22.06 10.43 0.21
CA GLN A 170 22.58 11.76 -0.11
C GLN A 170 21.49 12.84 0.00
N ALA A 171 20.29 12.57 -0.54
CA ALA A 171 19.16 13.49 -0.41
C ALA A 171 18.77 13.68 1.07
N PHE A 172 18.80 12.62 1.87
CA PHE A 172 18.53 12.68 3.29
C PHE A 172 19.64 13.44 4.05
N ALA A 173 20.90 13.14 3.79
CA ALA A 173 22.03 13.85 4.42
C ALA A 173 21.99 15.35 4.10
N ALA A 174 21.62 15.73 2.89
CA ALA A 174 21.46 17.14 2.50
C ALA A 174 20.30 17.82 3.25
N LEU A 175 19.22 17.09 3.58
CA LEU A 175 18.06 17.66 4.28
C LEU A 175 18.23 17.70 5.81
N PHE A 176 18.92 16.70 6.38
CA PHE A 176 18.97 16.47 7.80
C PHE A 176 20.39 16.54 8.40
N GLY A 177 21.43 16.73 7.57
CA GLY A 177 22.82 16.93 8.03
C GLY A 177 23.45 15.71 8.72
N ALA A 178 22.91 14.51 8.55
CA ALA A 178 23.38 13.31 9.23
C ALA A 178 23.70 12.18 8.27
N SER A 179 24.88 11.56 8.46
CA SER A 179 25.22 10.28 7.83
C SER A 179 24.57 9.14 8.61
N LEU A 180 23.75 8.34 7.94
CA LEU A 180 23.14 7.15 8.52
C LEU A 180 23.88 5.92 7.98
N LYS A 181 24.88 5.47 8.73
CA LYS A 181 25.70 4.30 8.37
C LYS A 181 25.22 2.99 9.00
N LYS A 182 24.18 3.05 9.86
CA LYS A 182 23.75 1.88 10.61
C LYS A 182 22.63 1.16 9.87
N GLU A 183 22.88 -0.07 9.47
CA GLU A 183 21.90 -0.99 8.90
C GLU A 183 20.77 -1.28 9.89
N TYR A 184 19.63 -1.74 9.39
CA TYR A 184 18.51 -2.16 10.22
C TYR A 184 18.81 -3.50 10.88
N ASP A 185 18.68 -3.53 12.21
CA ASP A 185 18.94 -4.72 13.03
C ASP A 185 17.67 -5.11 13.79
N ALA A 186 16.89 -6.01 13.17
CA ALA A 186 15.58 -6.45 13.69
C ALA A 186 15.68 -7.20 15.02
N GLU A 187 16.78 -7.90 15.27
CA GLU A 187 16.98 -8.73 16.48
C GLU A 187 17.72 -7.97 17.58
N GLY A 188 18.47 -6.94 17.22
CA GLY A 188 19.26 -6.14 18.13
C GLY A 188 18.67 -4.76 18.41
N ASP A 189 19.39 -3.70 17.97
CA ASP A 189 19.04 -2.31 18.30
C ASP A 189 17.65 -1.86 17.84
N ASP A 190 17.11 -2.46 16.80
CA ASP A 190 15.80 -2.12 16.22
C ASP A 190 14.67 -3.10 16.62
N ALA A 191 14.92 -4.05 17.53
CA ALA A 191 13.95 -5.06 17.95
C ALA A 191 12.60 -4.46 18.44
N MET A 192 12.64 -3.35 19.18
CA MET A 192 11.42 -2.66 19.58
C MET A 192 10.69 -2.02 18.41
N THR A 193 11.42 -1.51 17.43
CA THR A 193 10.87 -0.95 16.19
C THR A 193 10.23 -2.04 15.35
N GLU A 194 10.91 -3.20 15.20
CA GLU A 194 10.39 -4.37 14.50
C GLU A 194 9.08 -4.87 15.12
N ARG A 195 9.05 -5.00 16.44
CA ARG A 195 7.82 -5.36 17.15
C ARG A 195 6.66 -4.41 16.81
N VAL A 196 6.90 -3.10 16.86
CA VAL A 196 5.86 -2.10 16.55
C VAL A 196 5.43 -2.20 15.08
N ILE A 197 6.37 -2.44 14.15
CA ILE A 197 6.05 -2.62 12.73
C ILE A 197 5.12 -3.82 12.54
N ILE A 198 5.48 -4.96 13.11
CA ILE A 198 4.67 -6.19 13.02
C ILE A 198 3.26 -5.96 13.60
N LEU A 199 3.14 -5.32 14.76
CA LEU A 199 1.85 -5.01 15.36
C LEU A 199 1.00 -4.07 14.48
N VAL A 200 1.62 -3.06 13.85
CA VAL A 200 0.95 -2.15 12.92
C VAL A 200 0.54 -2.86 11.64
N GLU A 201 1.42 -3.70 11.08
CA GLU A 201 1.14 -4.45 9.84
C GLU A 201 0.00 -5.47 10.01
N ASN A 202 -0.14 -6.03 11.20
CA ASN A 202 -1.22 -6.97 11.55
C ASN A 202 -2.48 -6.28 12.12
N GLY A 203 -2.52 -4.94 12.15
CA GLY A 203 -3.67 -4.19 12.66
C GLY A 203 -3.96 -4.36 14.16
N GLN A 204 -2.95 -4.78 14.93
CA GLN A 204 -3.09 -4.98 16.38
C GLN A 204 -2.96 -3.69 17.19
N ILE A 205 -2.39 -2.66 16.60
CA ILE A 205 -2.28 -1.31 17.18
C ILE A 205 -2.47 -0.22 16.14
#